data_eab1b5d83e358f577882217617fc8213
#
_entry.id   eab1b5d83e358f577882217617fc8213
#
_cell.length_a   1.000
_cell.length_b   1.000
_cell.length_c   1.000
_cell.angle_alpha   90.00
_cell.angle_beta   90.00
_cell.angle_gamma   90.00
#
_symmetry.space_group_name_H-M   'P 1'
#
loop_
_entity.id
_entity.type
_entity.pdbx_description
1 polymer ?
#
loop_
_entity_poly.entity_id
_entity_poly.type
_entity_poly.pdbx_seq_one_letter_code
_entity_poly.pdbx_strand_id
1 'polypeptide(L)'
;VLLIAFVLFFVFLIIGVPIAFSLGLGSVLAVFTSEKVSAMIIAQRLFSSINSFSLMAIPFFMLSGELMEAGGISRRLVNIAKAFVGHLTGGIGMVDIGTSVLFAGVSGSAAADTAAVGAMLIPSMQRNGYPKGLAAVIQACAGSLGPIIPPSLTMIIYCSLTGLSIGELFMAGFTPGIVIALGIAFVTYLYAKKYNIKGERKATSGEKILALKEGALAIIMPVIIIGGIVSGVFTPTESGAIAVVYALVVGLFIYKEFTVRDIPKIFLKAAAMTGMALLIVAGASIFSWLVAFERLPRTIVSILVGLTANKHLIMILLVLFLLFVGMFIETLSATIIVAPILMPVAAQYGIDPIQFALVMVITLVYAGVTPPVGGVLFITMGIAKAKMREVLGYLPAYLGIIVLIIVLLIFVPQISLWLPRLVF
;
A
#
# COMPACT_ATOMS: atom_id res chain seq x y z
N VAL A 1 23.39 -12.46 19.02
CA VAL A 1 22.31 -13.25 18.36
C VAL A 1 21.73 -12.45 17.21
N LEU A 2 21.34 -11.19 17.44
CA LEU A 2 20.71 -10.34 16.43
C LEU A 2 21.60 -10.10 15.20
N LEU A 3 22.91 -9.87 15.38
CA LEU A 3 23.84 -9.72 14.26
C LEU A 3 23.85 -10.97 13.36
N ILE A 4 23.83 -12.16 13.96
CA ILE A 4 23.77 -13.43 13.22
C ILE A 4 22.45 -13.51 12.43
N ALA A 5 21.32 -13.13 13.06
CA ALA A 5 20.02 -13.09 12.38
C ALA A 5 20.02 -12.16 11.17
N PHE A 6 20.62 -10.95 11.30
CA PHE A 6 20.77 -10.00 10.19
C PHE A 6 21.67 -10.56 9.07
N VAL A 7 22.84 -11.09 9.40
CA VAL A 7 23.75 -11.66 8.41
C VAL A 7 23.08 -12.80 7.66
N LEU A 8 22.47 -13.76 8.36
CA LEU A 8 21.76 -14.88 7.74
C LEU A 8 20.57 -14.41 6.89
N PHE A 9 19.81 -13.43 7.36
CA PHE A 9 18.72 -12.84 6.57
C PHE A 9 19.22 -12.33 5.22
N PHE A 10 20.28 -11.51 5.21
CA PHE A 10 20.82 -10.97 3.96
C PHE A 10 21.48 -12.05 3.08
N VAL A 11 22.17 -13.03 3.68
CA VAL A 11 22.73 -14.16 2.92
C VAL A 11 21.62 -14.92 2.21
N PHE A 12 20.54 -15.29 2.93
CA PHE A 12 19.40 -15.98 2.33
C PHE A 12 18.71 -15.15 1.25
N LEU A 13 18.58 -13.84 1.47
CA LEU A 13 17.98 -12.94 0.49
C LEU A 13 18.83 -12.87 -0.81
N ILE A 14 20.15 -12.77 -0.69
CA ILE A 14 21.09 -12.68 -1.83
C ILE A 14 21.08 -13.97 -2.66
N ILE A 15 20.94 -15.14 -2.02
CA ILE A 15 20.85 -16.43 -2.74
C ILE A 15 19.44 -16.71 -3.28
N GLY A 16 18.50 -15.75 -3.12
CA GLY A 16 17.16 -15.82 -3.75
C GLY A 16 16.09 -16.53 -2.91
N VAL A 17 16.32 -16.77 -1.61
CA VAL A 17 15.30 -17.33 -0.72
C VAL A 17 14.21 -16.27 -0.49
N PRO A 18 12.90 -16.64 -0.58
CA PRO A 18 11.82 -15.70 -0.31
C PRO A 18 11.92 -15.05 1.07
N ILE A 19 11.53 -13.77 1.18
CA ILE A 19 11.72 -12.94 2.38
C ILE A 19 11.17 -13.59 3.64
N ALA A 20 9.99 -14.21 3.56
CA ALA A 20 9.37 -14.90 4.70
C ALA A 20 10.27 -15.98 5.30
N PHE A 21 10.87 -16.80 4.43
CA PHE A 21 11.80 -17.86 4.85
C PHE A 21 13.16 -17.28 5.27
N SER A 22 13.65 -16.24 4.59
CA SER A 22 14.92 -15.58 4.95
C SER A 22 14.86 -15.01 6.37
N LEU A 23 13.75 -14.35 6.74
CA LEU A 23 13.52 -13.85 8.08
C LEU A 23 13.33 -14.98 9.11
N GLY A 24 12.46 -15.94 8.79
CA GLY A 24 12.15 -17.05 9.68
C GLY A 24 13.38 -17.91 9.96
N LEU A 25 14.01 -18.44 8.91
CA LEU A 25 15.18 -19.34 9.03
C LEU A 25 16.39 -18.60 9.63
N GLY A 26 16.65 -17.37 9.19
CA GLY A 26 17.75 -16.56 9.74
C GLY A 26 17.61 -16.34 11.25
N SER A 27 16.38 -16.03 11.70
CA SER A 27 16.08 -15.84 13.11
C SER A 27 16.11 -17.15 13.90
N VAL A 28 15.58 -18.24 13.35
CA VAL A 28 15.60 -19.58 13.97
C VAL A 28 17.04 -20.06 14.18
N LEU A 29 17.86 -19.98 13.13
CA LEU A 29 19.27 -20.37 13.24
C LEU A 29 20.02 -19.49 14.25
N ALA A 30 19.76 -18.18 14.28
CA ALA A 30 20.37 -17.30 15.26
C ALA A 30 19.97 -17.64 16.71
N VAL A 31 18.70 -18.05 16.95
CA VAL A 31 18.25 -18.51 18.27
C VAL A 31 19.04 -19.75 18.71
N PHE A 32 19.26 -20.72 17.81
CA PHE A 32 20.05 -21.93 18.13
C PHE A 32 21.53 -21.65 18.44
N THR A 33 22.08 -20.52 18.04
CA THR A 33 23.46 -20.11 18.42
C THR A 33 23.53 -19.48 19.82
N SER A 34 22.38 -19.29 20.47
CA SER A 34 22.31 -18.60 21.77
C SER A 34 21.99 -19.56 22.90
N GLU A 35 22.87 -19.65 23.87
CA GLU A 35 22.60 -20.37 25.13
C GLU A 35 21.59 -19.63 26.04
N LYS A 36 21.32 -18.35 25.77
CA LYS A 36 20.42 -17.49 26.58
C LYS A 36 18.97 -17.55 26.15
N VAL A 37 18.66 -18.15 25.02
CA VAL A 37 17.33 -18.15 24.43
C VAL A 37 16.85 -19.57 24.22
N SER A 38 15.72 -19.90 24.83
CA SER A 38 15.10 -21.23 24.64
C SER A 38 14.53 -21.36 23.24
N ALA A 39 14.77 -22.50 22.58
CA ALA A 39 14.17 -22.82 21.28
C ALA A 39 12.62 -22.85 21.30
N MET A 40 12.01 -23.02 22.47
CA MET A 40 10.54 -22.96 22.65
C MET A 40 9.97 -21.62 22.18
N ILE A 41 10.75 -20.53 22.25
CA ILE A 41 10.31 -19.19 21.81
C ILE A 41 9.95 -19.19 20.33
N ILE A 42 10.59 -20.01 19.50
CA ILE A 42 10.35 -20.11 18.06
C ILE A 42 8.89 -20.54 17.82
N ALA A 43 8.49 -21.69 18.36
CA ALA A 43 7.12 -22.19 18.19
C ALA A 43 6.09 -21.22 18.79
N GLN A 44 6.39 -20.68 19.97
CA GLN A 44 5.52 -19.75 20.66
C GLN A 44 5.30 -18.47 19.86
N ARG A 45 6.35 -17.87 19.27
CA ARG A 45 6.25 -16.67 18.46
C ARG A 45 5.60 -16.90 17.11
N LEU A 46 5.93 -17.99 16.42
CA LEU A 46 5.28 -18.36 15.16
C LEU A 46 3.76 -18.47 15.33
N PHE A 47 3.31 -19.19 16.36
CA PHE A 47 1.89 -19.41 16.58
C PHE A 47 1.18 -18.13 17.09
N SER A 48 1.72 -17.47 18.11
CA SER A 48 1.07 -16.31 18.73
C SER A 48 0.95 -15.12 17.80
N SER A 49 1.92 -14.93 16.88
CA SER A 49 1.92 -13.79 15.96
C SER A 49 0.81 -13.82 14.92
N ILE A 50 0.41 -15.00 14.48
CA ILE A 50 -0.68 -15.17 13.50
C ILE A 50 -2.05 -15.39 14.17
N ASN A 51 -2.05 -15.77 15.46
CA ASN A 51 -3.27 -15.97 16.24
C ASN A 51 -3.78 -14.65 16.81
N SER A 52 -4.18 -13.75 15.94
CA SER A 52 -4.68 -12.40 16.27
C SER A 52 -5.97 -12.12 15.55
N PHE A 53 -6.98 -11.63 16.28
CA PHE A 53 -8.28 -11.27 15.71
C PHE A 53 -8.14 -10.16 14.64
N SER A 54 -7.28 -9.18 14.86
CA SER A 54 -7.04 -8.10 13.91
C SER A 54 -6.45 -8.60 12.58
N LEU A 55 -5.62 -9.65 12.61
CA LEU A 55 -5.06 -10.24 11.39
C LEU A 55 -6.09 -11.02 10.57
N MET A 56 -7.21 -11.43 11.16
CA MET A 56 -8.32 -12.05 10.40
C MET A 56 -8.95 -11.07 9.40
N ALA A 57 -8.75 -9.78 9.55
CA ALA A 57 -9.16 -8.80 8.54
C ALA A 57 -8.44 -9.03 7.19
N ILE A 58 -7.19 -9.49 7.19
CA ILE A 58 -6.38 -9.68 5.97
C ILE A 58 -7.04 -10.64 4.98
N PRO A 59 -7.38 -11.91 5.34
CA PRO A 59 -8.05 -12.81 4.41
C PRO A 59 -9.37 -12.28 3.89
N PHE A 60 -10.16 -11.59 4.72
CA PHE A 60 -11.44 -11.02 4.28
C PHE A 60 -11.24 -9.87 3.28
N PHE A 61 -10.33 -8.94 3.55
CA PHE A 61 -10.06 -7.84 2.61
C PHE A 61 -9.42 -8.35 1.31
N MET A 62 -8.50 -9.31 1.38
CA MET A 62 -7.93 -9.92 0.18
C MET A 62 -8.99 -10.63 -0.66
N LEU A 63 -9.86 -11.41 -0.02
CA LEU A 63 -10.94 -12.09 -0.72
C LEU A 63 -11.96 -11.13 -1.29
N SER A 64 -12.37 -10.09 -0.55
CA SER A 64 -13.29 -9.08 -1.07
C SER A 64 -12.71 -8.34 -2.27
N GLY A 65 -11.41 -7.99 -2.24
CA GLY A 65 -10.70 -7.37 -3.36
C GLY A 65 -10.70 -8.24 -4.62
N GLU A 66 -10.35 -9.54 -4.48
CA GLU A 66 -10.36 -10.51 -5.57
C GLU A 66 -11.77 -10.73 -6.16
N LEU A 67 -12.79 -10.81 -5.31
CA LEU A 67 -14.19 -10.95 -5.74
C LEU A 67 -14.66 -9.69 -6.49
N MET A 68 -14.27 -8.52 -6.02
CA MET A 68 -14.62 -7.25 -6.65
C MET A 68 -13.90 -7.09 -8.01
N GLU A 69 -12.63 -7.49 -8.10
CA GLU A 69 -11.89 -7.50 -9.37
C GLU A 69 -12.57 -8.45 -10.38
N ALA A 70 -12.85 -9.69 -9.97
CA ALA A 70 -13.58 -10.66 -10.79
C ALA A 70 -15.00 -10.19 -11.15
N GLY A 71 -15.64 -9.41 -10.27
CA GLY A 71 -16.95 -8.77 -10.47
C GLY A 71 -16.96 -7.60 -11.46
N GLY A 72 -15.84 -7.31 -12.16
CA GLY A 72 -15.77 -6.32 -13.23
C GLY A 72 -15.87 -4.86 -12.73
N ILE A 73 -15.49 -4.64 -11.49
CA ILE A 73 -15.55 -3.30 -10.85
C ILE A 73 -14.56 -2.35 -11.50
N SER A 74 -13.35 -2.82 -11.82
CA SER A 74 -12.31 -1.99 -12.45
C SER A 74 -12.84 -1.23 -13.66
N ARG A 75 -13.56 -1.92 -14.56
CA ARG A 75 -14.14 -1.28 -15.75
C ARG A 75 -15.19 -0.21 -15.42
N ARG A 76 -16.00 -0.43 -14.37
CA ARG A 76 -17.03 0.53 -13.94
C ARG A 76 -16.41 1.77 -13.30
N LEU A 77 -15.36 1.60 -12.50
CA LEU A 77 -14.61 2.72 -11.94
C LEU A 77 -13.88 3.54 -13.01
N VAL A 78 -13.34 2.90 -14.05
CA VAL A 78 -12.79 3.59 -15.23
C VAL A 78 -13.86 4.44 -15.91
N ASN A 79 -15.07 3.93 -16.09
CA ASN A 79 -16.17 4.68 -16.70
C ASN A 79 -16.57 5.90 -15.86
N ILE A 80 -16.62 5.76 -14.52
CA ILE A 80 -16.85 6.89 -13.63
C ILE A 80 -15.73 7.92 -13.78
N ALA A 81 -14.47 7.52 -13.62
CA ALA A 81 -13.33 8.43 -13.73
C ALA A 81 -13.33 9.13 -15.10
N LYS A 82 -13.60 8.41 -16.20
CA LYS A 82 -13.70 8.95 -17.54
C LYS A 82 -14.78 10.03 -17.68
N ALA A 83 -15.96 9.81 -17.10
CA ALA A 83 -17.07 10.76 -17.13
C ALA A 83 -16.77 12.06 -16.35
N PHE A 84 -15.94 12.00 -15.30
CA PHE A 84 -15.66 13.15 -14.45
C PHE A 84 -14.38 13.89 -14.82
N VAL A 85 -13.28 13.17 -15.14
CA VAL A 85 -11.97 13.78 -15.36
C VAL A 85 -11.40 13.61 -16.76
N GLY A 86 -12.02 12.78 -17.62
CA GLY A 86 -11.54 12.48 -18.98
C GLY A 86 -11.47 13.70 -19.92
N HIS A 87 -12.21 14.78 -19.62
CA HIS A 87 -12.20 16.02 -20.40
C HIS A 87 -11.02 16.94 -20.04
N LEU A 88 -10.29 16.67 -18.95
CA LEU A 88 -9.15 17.48 -18.55
C LEU A 88 -7.97 17.29 -19.52
N THR A 89 -7.08 18.26 -19.60
CA THR A 89 -5.82 18.11 -20.34
C THR A 89 -5.05 16.90 -19.79
N GLY A 90 -4.66 15.99 -20.68
CA GLY A 90 -4.14 14.69 -20.29
C GLY A 90 -5.17 13.55 -20.30
N GLY A 91 -6.45 13.87 -20.50
CA GLY A 91 -7.53 12.89 -20.77
C GLY A 91 -7.38 11.58 -20.03
N ILE A 92 -6.92 10.54 -20.77
CA ILE A 92 -6.81 9.18 -20.24
C ILE A 92 -5.79 9.03 -19.11
N GLY A 93 -4.75 9.86 -19.03
CA GLY A 93 -3.83 9.86 -17.89
C GLY A 93 -4.48 10.39 -16.61
N MET A 94 -5.40 11.36 -16.73
CA MET A 94 -6.22 11.82 -15.60
C MET A 94 -7.24 10.76 -15.19
N VAL A 95 -7.79 10.03 -16.18
CA VAL A 95 -8.68 8.88 -15.92
C VAL A 95 -7.95 7.79 -15.16
N ASP A 96 -6.70 7.52 -15.50
CA ASP A 96 -5.84 6.54 -14.83
C ASP A 96 -5.68 6.88 -13.34
N ILE A 97 -5.33 8.11 -13.02
CA ILE A 97 -5.18 8.59 -11.64
C ILE A 97 -6.53 8.54 -10.91
N GLY A 98 -7.59 9.05 -11.52
CA GLY A 98 -8.93 9.03 -10.91
C GLY A 98 -9.45 7.62 -10.66
N THR A 99 -9.19 6.69 -11.59
CA THR A 99 -9.53 5.27 -11.42
C THR A 99 -8.75 4.65 -10.29
N SER A 100 -7.44 4.91 -10.20
CA SER A 100 -6.58 4.39 -9.14
C SER A 100 -6.99 4.88 -7.75
N VAL A 101 -7.43 6.15 -7.62
CA VAL A 101 -8.01 6.69 -6.37
C VAL A 101 -9.26 5.91 -5.97
N LEU A 102 -10.17 5.67 -6.91
CA LEU A 102 -11.41 4.93 -6.63
C LEU A 102 -11.13 3.45 -6.33
N PHE A 103 -10.19 2.85 -7.07
CA PHE A 103 -9.84 1.43 -6.94
C PHE A 103 -9.05 1.15 -5.65
N ALA A 104 -8.25 2.09 -5.18
CA ALA A 104 -7.55 2.02 -3.90
C ALA A 104 -8.52 1.72 -2.73
N GLY A 105 -9.72 2.33 -2.74
CA GLY A 105 -10.76 2.05 -1.76
C GLY A 105 -11.34 0.62 -1.80
N VAL A 106 -10.88 -0.21 -2.73
CA VAL A 106 -11.38 -1.59 -2.92
C VAL A 106 -10.31 -2.63 -2.65
N SER A 107 -9.09 -2.46 -3.19
CA SER A 107 -8.06 -3.50 -3.19
C SER A 107 -7.05 -3.38 -2.05
N GLY A 108 -6.67 -2.16 -1.69
CA GLY A 108 -5.66 -1.89 -0.65
C GLY A 108 -4.23 -2.38 -0.96
N SER A 109 -3.94 -2.74 -2.22
CA SER A 109 -2.66 -3.32 -2.66
C SER A 109 -2.10 -2.61 -3.89
N ALA A 110 -0.88 -2.03 -3.79
CA ALA A 110 -0.23 -1.36 -4.90
C ALA A 110 -0.02 -2.28 -6.11
N ALA A 111 0.41 -3.50 -5.91
CA ALA A 111 0.67 -4.45 -7.00
C ALA A 111 -0.62 -4.85 -7.71
N ALA A 112 -1.71 -5.12 -6.98
CA ALA A 112 -3.01 -5.47 -7.54
C ALA A 112 -3.59 -4.30 -8.34
N ASP A 113 -3.61 -3.10 -7.76
CA ASP A 113 -4.11 -1.88 -8.40
C ASP A 113 -3.35 -1.57 -9.68
N THR A 114 -2.03 -1.64 -9.60
CA THR A 114 -1.14 -1.38 -10.73
C THR A 114 -1.35 -2.38 -11.86
N ALA A 115 -1.53 -3.64 -11.54
CA ALA A 115 -1.76 -4.68 -12.55
C ALA A 115 -3.15 -4.54 -13.18
N ALA A 116 -4.21 -4.43 -12.37
CA ALA A 116 -5.59 -4.40 -12.83
C ALA A 116 -5.92 -3.15 -13.65
N VAL A 117 -5.63 -1.97 -13.10
CA VAL A 117 -5.89 -0.69 -13.77
C VAL A 117 -4.91 -0.49 -14.93
N GLY A 118 -3.62 -0.82 -14.71
CA GLY A 118 -2.57 -0.68 -15.71
C GLY A 118 -2.81 -1.52 -16.97
N ALA A 119 -3.29 -2.75 -16.84
CA ALA A 119 -3.61 -3.60 -17.98
C ALA A 119 -4.66 -2.97 -18.92
N MET A 120 -5.59 -2.19 -18.39
CA MET A 120 -6.62 -1.51 -19.15
C MET A 120 -6.16 -0.14 -19.69
N LEU A 121 -5.51 0.65 -18.84
CA LEU A 121 -5.29 2.07 -19.13
C LEU A 121 -3.92 2.37 -19.73
N ILE A 122 -2.86 1.61 -19.46
CA ILE A 122 -1.54 1.81 -20.09
C ILE A 122 -1.64 1.67 -21.63
N PRO A 123 -2.24 0.60 -22.22
CA PRO A 123 -2.40 0.52 -23.66
C PRO A 123 -3.28 1.64 -24.23
N SER A 124 -4.27 2.10 -23.47
CA SER A 124 -5.12 3.22 -23.85
C SER A 124 -4.36 4.54 -23.85
N MET A 125 -3.53 4.81 -22.83
CA MET A 125 -2.64 5.99 -22.79
C MET A 125 -1.70 6.00 -24.01
N GLN A 126 -1.07 4.86 -24.33
CA GLN A 126 -0.17 4.77 -25.49
C GLN A 126 -0.88 5.09 -26.81
N ARG A 127 -2.11 4.57 -27.02
CA ARG A 127 -2.93 4.91 -28.21
C ARG A 127 -3.30 6.38 -28.28
N ASN A 128 -3.37 7.07 -27.13
CA ASN A 128 -3.67 8.49 -27.03
C ASN A 128 -2.41 9.37 -27.00
N GLY A 129 -1.25 8.85 -27.43
CA GLY A 129 -0.03 9.62 -27.64
C GLY A 129 0.88 9.75 -26.41
N TYR A 130 0.62 9.03 -25.33
CA TYR A 130 1.55 8.97 -24.22
C TYR A 130 2.79 8.13 -24.55
N PRO A 131 4.02 8.65 -24.33
CA PRO A 131 5.21 7.81 -24.38
C PRO A 131 5.12 6.62 -23.43
N LYS A 132 5.66 5.46 -23.83
CA LYS A 132 5.58 4.22 -23.05
C LYS A 132 6.10 4.39 -21.62
N GLY A 133 7.25 5.02 -21.45
CA GLY A 133 7.84 5.29 -20.15
C GLY A 133 6.96 6.20 -19.29
N LEU A 134 6.34 7.23 -19.88
CA LEU A 134 5.44 8.12 -19.16
C LEU A 134 4.17 7.40 -18.69
N ALA A 135 3.53 6.61 -19.56
CA ALA A 135 2.36 5.81 -19.19
C ALA A 135 2.67 4.82 -18.07
N ALA A 136 3.85 4.18 -18.10
CA ALA A 136 4.29 3.28 -17.04
C ALA A 136 4.48 4.01 -15.70
N VAL A 137 5.09 5.21 -15.70
CA VAL A 137 5.32 5.98 -14.47
C VAL A 137 4.02 6.50 -13.88
N ILE A 138 3.11 7.02 -14.72
CA ILE A 138 1.81 7.50 -14.22
C ILE A 138 1.12 6.38 -13.45
N GLN A 139 0.95 5.22 -14.08
CA GLN A 139 0.27 4.08 -13.44
C GLN A 139 1.03 3.51 -12.24
N ALA A 140 2.37 3.47 -12.28
CA ALA A 140 3.14 3.03 -11.12
C ALA A 140 2.90 3.92 -9.90
N CYS A 141 2.89 5.23 -10.10
CA CYS A 141 2.63 6.19 -9.02
C CYS A 141 1.16 6.21 -8.60
N ALA A 142 0.22 6.12 -9.54
CA ALA A 142 -1.21 6.14 -9.25
C ALA A 142 -1.67 4.83 -8.58
N GLY A 143 -1.25 3.66 -9.07
CA GLY A 143 -1.56 2.37 -8.45
C GLY A 143 -0.96 2.20 -7.05
N SER A 144 0.10 2.96 -6.74
CA SER A 144 0.69 3.02 -5.40
C SER A 144 -0.18 3.76 -4.38
N LEU A 145 -1.32 4.33 -4.76
CA LEU A 145 -2.30 4.89 -3.83
C LEU A 145 -3.07 3.82 -3.05
N GLY A 146 -3.14 2.58 -3.53
CA GLY A 146 -3.86 1.48 -2.90
C GLY A 146 -3.53 1.26 -1.41
N PRO A 147 -2.27 1.11 -1.03
CA PRO A 147 -1.91 0.96 0.38
C PRO A 147 -2.05 2.23 1.23
N ILE A 148 -2.39 3.38 0.63
CA ILE A 148 -2.46 4.69 1.31
C ILE A 148 -3.91 5.11 1.55
N ILE A 149 -4.76 4.94 0.52
CA ILE A 149 -6.19 5.25 0.65
C ILE A 149 -6.91 4.03 1.23
N PRO A 150 -7.67 4.17 2.33
CA PRO A 150 -8.31 3.02 2.97
C PRO A 150 -9.44 2.39 2.13
N PRO A 151 -9.68 1.08 2.32
CA PRO A 151 -9.00 0.18 3.25
C PRO A 151 -7.63 -0.28 2.73
N SER A 152 -6.63 -0.36 3.62
CA SER A 152 -5.25 -0.67 3.29
C SER A 152 -4.74 -1.89 4.07
N LEU A 153 -4.27 -2.90 3.35
CA LEU A 153 -3.67 -4.09 3.94
C LEU A 153 -2.40 -3.77 4.73
N THR A 154 -1.57 -2.87 4.20
CA THR A 154 -0.34 -2.43 4.85
C THR A 154 -0.62 -1.74 6.18
N MET A 155 -1.66 -0.90 6.25
CA MET A 155 -2.06 -0.23 7.49
C MET A 155 -2.63 -1.23 8.51
N ILE A 156 -3.41 -2.23 8.08
CA ILE A 156 -3.90 -3.29 8.96
C ILE A 156 -2.75 -4.04 9.61
N ILE A 157 -1.77 -4.46 8.81
CA ILE A 157 -0.58 -5.16 9.30
C ILE A 157 0.22 -4.26 10.25
N TYR A 158 0.45 -3.01 9.88
CA TYR A 158 1.13 -2.04 10.74
C TYR A 158 0.46 -1.93 12.12
N CYS A 159 -0.85 -1.70 12.14
CA CYS A 159 -1.62 -1.59 13.37
C CYS A 159 -1.60 -2.87 14.21
N SER A 160 -1.68 -4.04 13.57
CA SER A 160 -1.61 -5.33 14.25
C SER A 160 -0.26 -5.56 14.94
N LEU A 161 0.84 -5.03 14.39
CA LEU A 161 2.18 -5.13 14.95
C LEU A 161 2.46 -4.10 16.05
N THR A 162 1.81 -2.94 15.98
CA THR A 162 2.10 -1.79 16.84
C THR A 162 1.03 -1.51 17.88
N GLY A 163 -0.14 -2.14 17.76
CA GLY A 163 -1.28 -1.92 18.67
C GLY A 163 -2.05 -0.62 18.42
N LEU A 164 -1.79 0.08 17.30
CA LEU A 164 -2.51 1.29 16.92
C LEU A 164 -3.92 0.97 16.39
N SER A 165 -4.80 1.95 16.47
CA SER A 165 -6.16 1.87 15.92
C SER A 165 -6.13 1.83 14.40
N ILE A 166 -6.71 0.79 13.80
CA ILE A 166 -6.86 0.67 12.35
C ILE A 166 -7.75 1.78 11.81
N GLY A 167 -8.84 2.10 12.52
CA GLY A 167 -9.77 3.17 12.14
C GLY A 167 -9.09 4.54 12.08
N GLU A 168 -8.32 4.90 13.11
CA GLU A 168 -7.56 6.15 13.13
C GLU A 168 -6.56 6.23 11.98
N LEU A 169 -5.80 5.16 11.73
CA LEU A 169 -4.80 5.15 10.67
C LEU A 169 -5.46 5.19 9.28
N PHE A 170 -6.61 4.54 9.10
CA PHE A 170 -7.41 4.64 7.87
C PHE A 170 -7.85 6.07 7.62
N MET A 171 -8.40 6.74 8.63
CA MET A 171 -8.82 8.15 8.48
C MET A 171 -7.65 9.07 8.20
N ALA A 172 -6.47 8.80 8.80
CA ALA A 172 -5.24 9.55 8.53
C ALA A 172 -4.77 9.43 7.07
N GLY A 173 -5.00 8.29 6.41
CA GLY A 173 -4.57 8.03 5.03
C GLY A 173 -5.36 8.77 3.95
N PHE A 174 -6.61 9.16 4.25
CA PHE A 174 -7.50 9.77 3.25
C PHE A 174 -6.94 11.07 2.66
N THR A 175 -6.69 12.04 3.50
CA THR A 175 -6.24 13.38 3.06
C THR A 175 -4.90 13.33 2.34
N PRO A 176 -3.85 12.70 2.88
CA PRO A 176 -2.58 12.55 2.18
C PRO A 176 -2.71 11.77 0.87
N GLY A 177 -3.53 10.73 0.82
CA GLY A 177 -3.78 9.99 -0.42
C GLY A 177 -4.34 10.88 -1.53
N ILE A 178 -5.32 11.73 -1.22
CA ILE A 178 -5.88 12.71 -2.17
C ILE A 178 -4.83 13.77 -2.56
N VAL A 179 -4.06 14.29 -1.61
CA VAL A 179 -3.00 15.27 -1.89
C VAL A 179 -1.94 14.69 -2.83
N ILE A 180 -1.55 13.43 -2.63
CA ILE A 180 -0.61 12.72 -3.51
C ILE A 180 -1.23 12.53 -4.90
N ALA A 181 -2.49 12.10 -5.00
CA ALA A 181 -3.19 11.94 -6.26
C ALA A 181 -3.23 13.27 -7.05
N LEU A 182 -3.50 14.39 -6.38
CA LEU A 182 -3.46 15.72 -6.98
C LEU A 182 -2.04 16.11 -7.43
N GLY A 183 -1.02 15.76 -6.65
CA GLY A 183 0.39 15.96 -7.03
C GLY A 183 0.76 15.18 -8.30
N ILE A 184 0.38 13.89 -8.37
CA ILE A 184 0.58 13.06 -9.57
C ILE A 184 -0.18 13.64 -10.76
N ALA A 185 -1.44 14.07 -10.56
CA ALA A 185 -2.26 14.70 -11.60
C ALA A 185 -1.63 15.99 -12.10
N PHE A 186 -1.06 16.81 -11.21
CA PHE A 186 -0.37 18.06 -11.59
C PHE A 186 0.84 17.78 -12.50
N VAL A 187 1.69 16.81 -12.13
CA VAL A 187 2.85 16.44 -12.96
C VAL A 187 2.38 15.84 -14.29
N THR A 188 1.34 15.02 -14.28
CA THR A 188 0.73 14.45 -15.49
C THR A 188 0.18 15.56 -16.41
N TYR A 189 -0.47 16.58 -15.85
CA TYR A 189 -0.94 17.75 -16.59
C TYR A 189 0.21 18.48 -17.30
N LEU A 190 1.34 18.69 -16.62
CA LEU A 190 2.51 19.35 -17.20
C LEU A 190 3.07 18.57 -18.40
N TYR A 191 3.22 17.26 -18.26
CA TYR A 191 3.66 16.39 -19.36
C TYR A 191 2.62 16.34 -20.49
N ALA A 192 1.34 16.23 -20.17
CA ALA A 192 0.28 16.23 -21.17
C ALA A 192 0.28 17.53 -22.01
N LYS A 193 0.50 18.67 -21.36
CA LYS A 193 0.67 19.96 -22.05
C LYS A 193 1.91 19.96 -22.95
N LYS A 194 3.04 19.42 -22.46
CA LYS A 194 4.29 19.31 -23.24
C LYS A 194 4.13 18.43 -24.49
N TYR A 195 3.39 17.32 -24.38
CA TYR A 195 3.14 16.40 -25.49
C TYR A 195 1.87 16.70 -26.28
N ASN A 196 1.18 17.81 -26.00
CA ASN A 196 -0.06 18.25 -26.64
C ASN A 196 -1.17 17.18 -26.56
N ILE A 197 -1.25 16.44 -25.45
CA ILE A 197 -2.25 15.43 -25.21
C ILE A 197 -3.52 16.10 -24.68
N LYS A 198 -4.57 16.10 -25.51
CA LYS A 198 -5.84 16.75 -25.19
C LYS A 198 -6.75 15.81 -24.40
N GLY A 199 -7.69 16.38 -23.65
CA GLY A 199 -8.79 15.66 -23.04
C GLY A 199 -9.83 15.22 -24.10
N GLU A 200 -10.69 14.30 -23.69
CA GLU A 200 -11.86 13.93 -24.48
C GLU A 200 -12.96 15.00 -24.38
N ARG A 201 -14.07 14.82 -25.10
CA ARG A 201 -15.24 15.69 -24.92
C ARG A 201 -15.76 15.62 -23.48
N LYS A 202 -16.25 16.72 -22.96
CA LYS A 202 -16.89 16.74 -21.65
C LYS A 202 -18.16 15.89 -21.67
N ALA A 203 -18.26 14.93 -20.75
CA ALA A 203 -19.45 14.11 -20.60
C ALA A 203 -20.67 14.96 -20.21
N THR A 204 -21.82 14.65 -20.78
CA THR A 204 -23.10 15.27 -20.43
C THR A 204 -23.53 14.85 -19.03
N SER A 205 -24.46 15.61 -18.42
CA SER A 205 -25.01 15.24 -17.11
C SER A 205 -25.67 13.86 -17.12
N GLY A 206 -26.33 13.47 -18.21
CA GLY A 206 -26.90 12.15 -18.39
C GLY A 206 -25.85 11.03 -18.38
N GLU A 207 -24.74 11.22 -19.11
CA GLU A 207 -23.62 10.24 -19.14
C GLU A 207 -22.97 10.10 -17.77
N LYS A 208 -22.82 11.19 -17.01
CA LYS A 208 -22.28 11.17 -15.64
C LYS A 208 -23.20 10.40 -14.69
N ILE A 209 -24.51 10.65 -14.77
CA ILE A 209 -25.51 9.95 -13.94
C ILE A 209 -25.54 8.46 -14.30
N LEU A 210 -25.45 8.11 -15.60
CA LEU A 210 -25.39 6.72 -16.02
C LEU A 210 -24.15 6.01 -15.49
N ALA A 211 -22.98 6.62 -15.64
CA ALA A 211 -21.72 6.08 -15.13
C ALA A 211 -21.77 5.88 -13.59
N LEU A 212 -22.34 6.84 -12.86
CA LEU A 212 -22.55 6.71 -11.41
C LEU A 212 -23.51 5.57 -11.08
N LYS A 213 -24.63 5.42 -11.80
CA LYS A 213 -25.59 4.33 -11.57
C LYS A 213 -24.98 2.96 -11.80
N GLU A 214 -24.24 2.79 -12.89
CA GLU A 214 -23.57 1.53 -13.22
C GLU A 214 -22.45 1.17 -12.25
N GLY A 215 -21.72 2.17 -11.71
CA GLY A 215 -20.63 1.97 -10.79
C GLY A 215 -20.98 2.22 -9.31
N ALA A 216 -22.25 2.55 -8.98
CA ALA A 216 -22.64 2.89 -7.61
C ALA A 216 -22.28 1.79 -6.61
N LEU A 217 -22.55 0.53 -6.97
CA LEU A 217 -22.25 -0.61 -6.09
C LEU A 217 -20.74 -0.81 -5.88
N ALA A 218 -19.91 -0.36 -6.82
CA ALA A 218 -18.47 -0.36 -6.64
C ALA A 218 -18.00 0.66 -5.58
N ILE A 219 -18.64 1.84 -5.55
CA ILE A 219 -18.33 2.91 -4.58
C ILE A 219 -18.93 2.63 -3.21
N ILE A 220 -20.08 1.95 -3.15
CA ILE A 220 -20.76 1.63 -1.89
C ILE A 220 -19.91 0.72 -0.99
N MET A 221 -19.11 -0.18 -1.55
CA MET A 221 -18.28 -1.09 -0.75
C MET A 221 -17.27 -0.37 0.15
N PRO A 222 -16.41 0.52 -0.34
CA PRO A 222 -15.56 1.33 0.54
C PRO A 222 -16.34 2.12 1.59
N VAL A 223 -17.52 2.64 1.22
CA VAL A 223 -18.37 3.39 2.15
C VAL A 223 -18.89 2.48 3.27
N ILE A 224 -19.30 1.24 2.98
CA ILE A 224 -19.72 0.26 3.99
C ILE A 224 -18.54 -0.05 4.94
N ILE A 225 -17.36 -0.33 4.38
CA ILE A 225 -16.19 -0.69 5.18
C ILE A 225 -15.79 0.46 6.10
N ILE A 226 -15.54 1.62 5.52
CA ILE A 226 -15.04 2.78 6.26
C ILE A 226 -16.10 3.32 7.19
N GLY A 227 -17.34 3.48 6.70
CA GLY A 227 -18.45 3.95 7.49
C GLY A 227 -18.75 3.05 8.68
N GLY A 228 -18.68 1.73 8.50
CA GLY A 228 -18.87 0.76 9.57
C GLY A 228 -17.80 0.83 10.67
N ILE A 229 -16.52 1.00 10.26
CA ILE A 229 -15.40 1.13 11.20
C ILE A 229 -15.46 2.47 11.94
N VAL A 230 -15.67 3.56 11.21
CA VAL A 230 -15.69 4.92 11.76
C VAL A 230 -16.85 5.14 12.71
N SER A 231 -18.03 4.60 12.38
CA SER A 231 -19.21 4.67 13.28
C SER A 231 -19.09 3.76 14.51
N GLY A 232 -18.05 2.92 14.60
CA GLY A 232 -17.89 1.95 15.69
C GLY A 232 -18.87 0.78 15.64
N VAL A 233 -19.68 0.66 14.58
CA VAL A 233 -20.66 -0.43 14.42
C VAL A 233 -19.96 -1.75 14.13
N PHE A 234 -18.87 -1.70 13.35
CA PHE A 234 -18.08 -2.88 12.96
C PHE A 234 -16.62 -2.72 13.30
N THR A 235 -16.01 -3.81 13.75
CA THR A 235 -14.56 -3.95 13.77
C THR A 235 -14.01 -4.06 12.33
N PRO A 236 -12.72 -3.81 12.10
CA PRO A 236 -12.11 -4.01 10.78
C PRO A 236 -12.31 -5.44 10.23
N THR A 237 -12.29 -6.45 11.10
CA THR A 237 -12.51 -7.85 10.72
C THR A 237 -13.94 -8.09 10.26
N GLU A 238 -14.92 -7.58 11.00
CA GLU A 238 -16.34 -7.68 10.63
C GLU A 238 -16.64 -6.91 9.34
N SER A 239 -16.07 -5.72 9.19
CA SER A 239 -16.19 -4.94 7.94
C SER A 239 -15.63 -5.69 6.73
N GLY A 240 -14.50 -6.39 6.90
CA GLY A 240 -13.94 -7.27 5.87
C GLY A 240 -14.87 -8.43 5.51
N ALA A 241 -15.46 -9.10 6.51
CA ALA A 241 -16.42 -10.18 6.29
C ALA A 241 -17.68 -9.70 5.54
N ILE A 242 -18.21 -8.54 5.93
CA ILE A 242 -19.35 -7.91 5.24
C ILE A 242 -18.98 -7.55 3.79
N ALA A 243 -17.77 -7.04 3.55
CA ALA A 243 -17.29 -6.75 2.22
C ALA A 243 -17.23 -8.00 1.32
N VAL A 244 -16.83 -9.16 1.87
CA VAL A 244 -16.86 -10.44 1.14
C VAL A 244 -18.28 -10.82 0.73
N VAL A 245 -19.22 -10.77 1.66
CA VAL A 245 -20.64 -11.08 1.38
C VAL A 245 -21.20 -10.12 0.34
N TYR A 246 -20.92 -8.83 0.51
CA TYR A 246 -21.32 -7.79 -0.44
C TYR A 246 -20.75 -8.06 -1.85
N ALA A 247 -19.45 -8.33 -1.95
CA ALA A 247 -18.79 -8.61 -3.23
C ALA A 247 -19.35 -9.86 -3.93
N LEU A 248 -19.64 -10.92 -3.16
CA LEU A 248 -20.29 -12.13 -3.69
C LEU A 248 -21.69 -11.81 -4.24
N VAL A 249 -22.52 -11.09 -3.48
CA VAL A 249 -23.88 -10.75 -3.90
C VAL A 249 -23.85 -9.87 -5.15
N VAL A 250 -23.03 -8.84 -5.16
CA VAL A 250 -22.91 -7.92 -6.30
C VAL A 250 -22.38 -8.64 -7.54
N GLY A 251 -21.30 -9.42 -7.40
CA GLY A 251 -20.64 -10.08 -8.53
C GLY A 251 -21.46 -11.20 -9.15
N LEU A 252 -22.12 -12.05 -8.33
CA LEU A 252 -22.89 -13.20 -8.78
C LEU A 252 -24.29 -12.81 -9.28
N PHE A 253 -25.02 -11.98 -8.52
CA PHE A 253 -26.46 -11.79 -8.75
C PHE A 253 -26.79 -10.48 -9.49
N ILE A 254 -26.02 -9.43 -9.24
CA ILE A 254 -26.31 -8.10 -9.82
C ILE A 254 -25.50 -7.87 -11.08
N TYR A 255 -24.18 -7.96 -11.02
CA TYR A 255 -23.31 -7.74 -12.17
C TYR A 255 -23.16 -8.99 -13.05
N LYS A 256 -23.28 -10.18 -12.48
CA LYS A 256 -23.21 -11.48 -13.17
C LYS A 256 -21.92 -11.65 -13.98
N GLU A 257 -20.82 -11.13 -13.46
CA GLU A 257 -19.51 -11.16 -14.14
C GLU A 257 -18.74 -12.47 -13.89
N PHE A 258 -19.07 -13.20 -12.82
CA PHE A 258 -18.54 -14.53 -12.56
C PHE A 258 -19.65 -15.48 -12.08
N THR A 259 -19.39 -16.77 -12.16
CA THR A 259 -20.32 -17.84 -11.79
C THR A 259 -19.87 -18.56 -10.52
N VAL A 260 -20.73 -19.39 -9.94
CA VAL A 260 -20.38 -20.24 -8.77
C VAL A 260 -19.16 -21.14 -9.07
N ARG A 261 -18.95 -21.52 -10.34
CA ARG A 261 -17.80 -22.34 -10.77
C ARG A 261 -16.46 -21.60 -10.68
N ASP A 262 -16.48 -20.28 -10.73
CA ASP A 262 -15.27 -19.43 -10.65
C ASP A 262 -14.85 -19.17 -9.21
N ILE A 263 -15.77 -19.32 -8.24
CA ILE A 263 -15.54 -19.04 -6.81
C ILE A 263 -14.31 -19.80 -6.27
N PRO A 264 -14.13 -21.10 -6.49
CA PRO A 264 -12.96 -21.82 -5.96
C PRO A 264 -11.64 -21.23 -6.44
N LYS A 265 -11.57 -20.74 -7.70
CA LYS A 265 -10.35 -20.12 -8.25
C LYS A 265 -10.06 -18.78 -7.60
N ILE A 266 -11.10 -17.96 -7.36
CA ILE A 266 -11.00 -16.67 -6.68
C ILE A 266 -10.52 -16.88 -5.24
N PHE A 267 -11.14 -17.82 -4.52
CA PHE A 267 -10.75 -18.18 -3.15
C PHE A 267 -9.31 -18.68 -3.08
N LEU A 268 -8.89 -19.54 -4.02
CA LEU A 268 -7.52 -20.04 -4.07
C LEU A 268 -6.50 -18.92 -4.25
N LYS A 269 -6.79 -17.93 -5.12
CA LYS A 269 -5.93 -16.76 -5.33
C LYS A 269 -5.83 -15.92 -4.03
N ALA A 270 -6.97 -15.61 -3.41
CA ALA A 270 -7.01 -14.87 -2.16
C ALA A 270 -6.31 -15.63 -1.01
N ALA A 271 -6.50 -16.95 -0.91
CA ALA A 271 -5.85 -17.78 0.10
C ALA A 271 -4.33 -17.84 -0.07
N ALA A 272 -3.83 -17.92 -1.32
CA ALA A 272 -2.39 -17.89 -1.60
C ALA A 272 -1.77 -16.56 -1.18
N MET A 273 -2.41 -15.43 -1.52
CA MET A 273 -1.94 -14.10 -1.11
C MET A 273 -1.97 -13.91 0.41
N THR A 274 -3.05 -14.34 1.05
CA THR A 274 -3.19 -14.33 2.51
C THR A 274 -2.10 -15.17 3.18
N GLY A 275 -1.87 -16.38 2.68
CA GLY A 275 -0.85 -17.28 3.20
C GLY A 275 0.55 -16.68 3.10
N MET A 276 0.88 -16.03 1.99
CA MET A 276 2.16 -15.31 1.85
C MET A 276 2.29 -14.18 2.86
N ALA A 277 1.27 -13.35 3.03
CA ALA A 277 1.31 -12.25 4.00
C ALA A 277 1.47 -12.75 5.44
N LEU A 278 0.66 -13.75 5.85
CA LEU A 278 0.73 -14.30 7.20
C LEU A 278 2.05 -15.06 7.46
N LEU A 279 2.62 -15.70 6.45
CA LEU A 279 3.93 -16.37 6.57
C LEU A 279 5.05 -15.33 6.80
N ILE A 280 4.99 -14.18 6.16
CA ILE A 280 5.94 -13.07 6.43
C ILE A 280 5.77 -12.59 7.87
N VAL A 281 4.53 -12.38 8.34
CA VAL A 281 4.25 -11.98 9.73
C VAL A 281 4.82 -13.00 10.71
N ALA A 282 4.58 -14.28 10.48
CA ALA A 282 5.10 -15.35 11.34
C ALA A 282 6.63 -15.36 11.38
N GLY A 283 7.30 -15.36 10.23
CA GLY A 283 8.76 -15.34 10.14
C GLY A 283 9.37 -14.10 10.80
N ALA A 284 8.79 -12.93 10.54
CA ALA A 284 9.24 -11.66 11.09
C ALA A 284 9.00 -11.54 12.61
N SER A 285 8.06 -12.29 13.17
CA SER A 285 7.78 -12.21 14.61
C SER A 285 8.95 -12.66 15.49
N ILE A 286 9.67 -13.70 15.06
CA ILE A 286 10.89 -14.17 15.74
C ILE A 286 11.96 -13.09 15.65
N PHE A 287 12.15 -12.52 14.45
CA PHE A 287 13.11 -11.45 14.23
C PHE A 287 12.80 -10.21 15.08
N SER A 288 11.54 -9.75 15.10
CA SER A 288 11.10 -8.62 15.93
C SER A 288 11.30 -8.87 17.42
N TRP A 289 11.10 -10.12 17.85
CA TRP A 289 11.38 -10.50 19.24
C TRP A 289 12.88 -10.41 19.55
N LEU A 290 13.76 -10.90 18.65
CA LEU A 290 15.22 -10.76 18.82
C LEU A 290 15.65 -9.29 18.87
N VAL A 291 15.07 -8.44 18.02
CA VAL A 291 15.30 -6.98 18.02
C VAL A 291 14.95 -6.36 19.36
N ALA A 292 13.80 -6.74 19.94
CA ALA A 292 13.36 -6.25 21.24
C ALA A 292 14.24 -6.80 22.39
N PHE A 293 14.59 -8.09 22.32
CA PHE A 293 15.44 -8.76 23.31
C PHE A 293 16.82 -8.13 23.41
N GLU A 294 17.45 -7.84 22.26
CA GLU A 294 18.77 -7.16 22.15
C GLU A 294 18.66 -5.62 22.32
N ARG A 295 17.47 -5.10 22.58
CA ARG A 295 17.20 -3.66 22.82
C ARG A 295 17.67 -2.76 21.66
N LEU A 296 17.65 -3.26 20.41
CA LEU A 296 18.09 -2.50 19.23
C LEU A 296 17.45 -1.11 19.11
N PRO A 297 16.13 -0.90 19.37
CA PRO A 297 15.54 0.44 19.31
C PRO A 297 16.22 1.44 20.25
N ARG A 298 16.61 1.02 21.46
CA ARG A 298 17.32 1.87 22.41
C ARG A 298 18.72 2.25 21.93
N THR A 299 19.42 1.31 21.29
CA THR A 299 20.74 1.56 20.71
C THR A 299 20.64 2.56 19.56
N ILE A 300 19.64 2.41 18.69
CA ILE A 300 19.37 3.38 17.62
C ILE A 300 19.08 4.76 18.19
N VAL A 301 18.20 4.85 19.20
CA VAL A 301 17.90 6.12 19.86
C VAL A 301 19.17 6.76 20.43
N SER A 302 20.02 6.01 21.15
CA SER A 302 21.25 6.57 21.74
C SER A 302 22.21 7.16 20.69
N ILE A 303 22.28 6.53 19.50
CA ILE A 303 23.07 7.04 18.37
C ILE A 303 22.43 8.33 17.82
N LEU A 304 21.11 8.31 17.60
CA LEU A 304 20.38 9.44 17.01
C LEU A 304 20.34 10.66 17.95
N VAL A 305 20.21 10.45 19.26
CA VAL A 305 20.27 11.54 20.27
C VAL A 305 21.64 12.24 20.25
N GLY A 306 22.70 11.47 19.98
CA GLY A 306 24.04 12.06 19.79
C GLY A 306 24.16 12.92 18.53
N LEU A 307 23.27 12.73 17.54
CA LEU A 307 23.26 13.52 16.30
C LEU A 307 22.37 14.76 16.41
N THR A 308 21.15 14.61 16.95
CA THR A 308 20.20 15.73 17.04
C THR A 308 19.04 15.43 18.00
N ALA A 309 18.54 16.51 18.64
CA ALA A 309 17.29 16.46 19.41
C ALA A 309 16.06 16.93 18.60
N ASN A 310 16.25 17.39 17.35
CA ASN A 310 15.17 17.92 16.53
C ASN A 310 14.34 16.79 15.92
N LYS A 311 13.06 16.69 16.34
CA LYS A 311 12.12 15.66 15.87
C LYS A 311 11.92 15.65 14.34
N HIS A 312 11.92 16.82 13.69
CA HIS A 312 11.72 16.89 12.24
C HIS A 312 12.94 16.35 11.48
N LEU A 313 14.15 16.64 11.98
CA LEU A 313 15.38 16.10 11.41
C LEU A 313 15.45 14.59 11.57
N ILE A 314 15.05 14.07 12.74
CA ILE A 314 14.92 12.63 12.96
C ILE A 314 13.93 12.00 11.98
N MET A 315 12.74 12.59 11.82
CA MET A 315 11.78 12.08 10.81
C MET A 315 12.36 12.05 9.40
N ILE A 316 13.10 13.09 9.00
CA ILE A 316 13.77 13.11 7.68
C ILE A 316 14.80 11.98 7.57
N LEU A 317 15.62 11.75 8.61
CA LEU A 317 16.59 10.65 8.63
C LEU A 317 15.90 9.28 8.55
N LEU A 318 14.81 9.08 9.29
CA LEU A 318 14.01 7.86 9.22
C LEU A 318 13.38 7.67 7.83
N VAL A 319 12.86 8.72 7.20
CA VAL A 319 12.32 8.69 5.83
C VAL A 319 13.41 8.31 4.83
N LEU A 320 14.61 8.88 4.92
CA LEU A 320 15.73 8.52 4.04
C LEU A 320 16.12 7.04 4.19
N PHE A 321 16.16 6.55 5.43
CA PHE A 321 16.39 5.13 5.72
C PHE A 321 15.26 4.25 5.12
N LEU A 322 14.00 4.64 5.30
CA LEU A 322 12.84 3.91 4.76
C LEU A 322 12.83 3.90 3.23
N LEU A 323 13.18 5.02 2.59
CA LEU A 323 13.36 5.08 1.14
C LEU A 323 14.42 4.07 0.69
N PHE A 324 15.56 4.05 1.36
CA PHE A 324 16.62 3.09 1.05
C PHE A 324 16.15 1.64 1.21
N VAL A 325 15.54 1.28 2.32
CA VAL A 325 15.05 -0.09 2.56
C VAL A 325 13.99 -0.50 1.54
N GLY A 326 13.01 0.38 1.28
CA GLY A 326 11.89 0.08 0.40
C GLY A 326 12.26 0.01 -1.10
N MET A 327 13.46 0.51 -1.49
CA MET A 327 13.97 0.29 -2.86
C MET A 327 14.33 -1.17 -3.13
N PHE A 328 14.61 -1.97 -2.09
CA PHE A 328 15.06 -3.36 -2.19
C PHE A 328 14.03 -4.37 -1.72
N ILE A 329 13.16 -3.97 -0.79
CA ILE A 329 12.21 -4.86 -0.11
C ILE A 329 10.79 -4.39 -0.44
N GLU A 330 9.91 -5.34 -0.74
CA GLU A 330 8.49 -5.08 -0.99
C GLU A 330 7.83 -4.45 0.24
N THR A 331 6.86 -3.55 0.01
CA THR A 331 6.25 -2.68 1.03
C THR A 331 5.71 -3.41 2.25
N LEU A 332 4.97 -4.53 2.06
CA LEU A 332 4.42 -5.30 3.18
C LEU A 332 5.54 -5.88 4.04
N SER A 333 6.51 -6.53 3.39
CA SER A 333 7.67 -7.13 4.06
C SER A 333 8.51 -6.09 4.81
N ALA A 334 8.78 -4.95 4.16
CA ALA A 334 9.50 -3.84 4.77
C ALA A 334 8.76 -3.30 5.99
N THR A 335 7.43 -3.11 5.89
CA THR A 335 6.59 -2.66 7.00
C THR A 335 6.68 -3.60 8.19
N ILE A 336 6.56 -4.91 7.96
CA ILE A 336 6.60 -5.92 9.03
C ILE A 336 7.95 -5.93 9.76
N ILE A 337 9.05 -5.76 9.02
CA ILE A 337 10.41 -5.74 9.59
C ILE A 337 10.68 -4.45 10.35
N VAL A 338 10.33 -3.31 9.76
CA VAL A 338 10.84 -2.01 10.20
C VAL A 338 9.91 -1.33 11.22
N ALA A 339 8.59 -1.57 11.16
CA ALA A 339 7.63 -0.93 12.08
C ALA A 339 7.93 -1.19 13.57
N PRO A 340 8.17 -2.43 14.02
CA PRO A 340 8.48 -2.70 15.43
C PRO A 340 9.80 -2.06 15.90
N ILE A 341 10.70 -1.78 14.97
CA ILE A 341 12.01 -1.18 15.25
C ILE A 341 11.89 0.34 15.39
N LEU A 342 11.25 0.98 14.42
CA LEU A 342 11.27 2.44 14.29
C LEU A 342 10.14 3.14 15.03
N MET A 343 8.99 2.49 15.25
CA MET A 343 7.90 3.10 16.02
C MET A 343 8.33 3.50 17.45
N PRO A 344 9.02 2.64 18.23
CA PRO A 344 9.54 3.04 19.54
C PRO A 344 10.56 4.18 19.45
N VAL A 345 11.36 4.23 18.38
CA VAL A 345 12.30 5.32 18.12
C VAL A 345 11.56 6.63 17.92
N ALA A 346 10.55 6.65 17.04
CA ALA A 346 9.74 7.83 16.78
C ALA A 346 9.01 8.34 18.04
N ALA A 347 8.45 7.42 18.84
CA ALA A 347 7.78 7.73 20.09
C ALA A 347 8.71 8.43 21.10
N GLN A 348 9.99 8.04 21.19
CA GLN A 348 10.97 8.66 22.08
C GLN A 348 11.23 10.15 21.76
N TYR A 349 11.06 10.55 20.48
CA TYR A 349 11.18 11.94 20.04
C TYR A 349 9.85 12.72 20.09
N GLY A 350 8.81 12.16 20.70
CA GLY A 350 7.49 12.79 20.80
C GLY A 350 6.79 12.97 19.44
N ILE A 351 7.12 12.12 18.47
CA ILE A 351 6.43 12.09 17.18
C ILE A 351 5.10 11.34 17.37
N ASP A 352 4.00 11.92 16.87
CA ASP A 352 2.68 11.29 16.95
C ASP A 352 2.71 9.91 16.23
N PRO A 353 2.24 8.83 16.89
CA PRO A 353 2.31 7.47 16.35
C PRO A 353 1.56 7.29 15.03
N ILE A 354 0.40 7.94 14.87
CA ILE A 354 -0.41 7.87 13.63
C ILE A 354 0.29 8.63 12.50
N GLN A 355 0.85 9.82 12.79
CA GLN A 355 1.65 10.57 11.82
C GLN A 355 2.84 9.75 11.34
N PHE A 356 3.60 9.15 12.27
CA PHE A 356 4.76 8.33 11.91
C PHE A 356 4.36 7.11 11.09
N ALA A 357 3.31 6.38 11.50
CA ALA A 357 2.77 5.24 10.79
C ALA A 357 2.45 5.57 9.33
N LEU A 358 1.74 6.68 9.12
CA LEU A 358 1.34 7.11 7.79
C LEU A 358 2.53 7.53 6.93
N VAL A 359 3.46 8.35 7.47
CA VAL A 359 4.67 8.76 6.76
C VAL A 359 5.52 7.55 6.38
N MET A 360 5.65 6.55 7.30
CA MET A 360 6.35 5.32 7.04
C MET A 360 5.70 4.51 5.89
N VAL A 361 4.37 4.32 5.94
CA VAL A 361 3.64 3.59 4.89
C VAL A 361 3.80 4.29 3.53
N ILE A 362 3.56 5.60 3.45
CA ILE A 362 3.72 6.37 2.21
C ILE A 362 5.14 6.25 1.66
N THR A 363 6.14 6.39 2.54
CA THR A 363 7.55 6.32 2.15
C THR A 363 7.92 4.95 1.57
N LEU A 364 7.53 3.86 2.24
CA LEU A 364 7.82 2.50 1.77
C LEU A 364 7.09 2.17 0.46
N VAL A 365 5.84 2.63 0.32
CA VAL A 365 5.06 2.44 -0.91
C VAL A 365 5.76 3.08 -2.11
N TYR A 366 6.19 4.33 -2.00
CA TYR A 366 6.85 5.02 -3.11
C TYR A 366 8.33 4.66 -3.27
N ALA A 367 8.98 4.16 -2.23
CA ALA A 367 10.26 3.47 -2.38
C ALA A 367 10.14 2.23 -3.30
N GLY A 368 9.00 1.50 -3.23
CA GLY A 368 8.68 0.39 -4.14
C GLY A 368 8.43 0.79 -5.60
N VAL A 369 8.33 2.09 -5.91
CA VAL A 369 8.33 2.63 -7.28
C VAL A 369 9.74 3.05 -7.72
N THR A 370 10.68 3.12 -6.79
CA THR A 370 12.03 3.64 -7.03
C THR A 370 13.01 2.52 -7.41
N PRO A 371 13.82 2.66 -8.47
CA PRO A 371 14.91 1.71 -8.77
C PRO A 371 15.90 1.60 -7.57
N PRO A 372 16.61 0.48 -7.37
CA PRO A 372 16.91 -0.56 -8.38
C PRO A 372 15.89 -1.68 -8.53
N VAL A 373 15.13 -2.04 -7.49
CA VAL A 373 14.18 -3.17 -7.58
C VAL A 373 12.81 -2.68 -8.04
N GLY A 374 12.22 -1.65 -7.39
CA GLY A 374 10.99 -1.00 -7.84
C GLY A 374 9.87 -1.94 -8.31
N GLY A 375 9.42 -2.88 -7.47
CA GLY A 375 8.52 -3.96 -7.88
C GLY A 375 7.27 -3.50 -8.63
N VAL A 376 6.63 -2.43 -8.15
CA VAL A 376 5.46 -1.81 -8.78
C VAL A 376 5.80 -1.21 -10.15
N LEU A 377 6.97 -0.57 -10.25
CA LEU A 377 7.47 0.01 -11.50
C LEU A 377 7.71 -1.06 -12.56
N PHE A 378 8.28 -2.21 -12.19
CA PHE A 378 8.49 -3.32 -13.14
C PHE A 378 7.19 -3.92 -13.66
N ILE A 379 6.12 -3.98 -12.85
CA ILE A 379 4.80 -4.41 -13.32
C ILE A 379 4.33 -3.49 -14.46
N THR A 380 4.37 -2.18 -14.26
CA THR A 380 3.92 -1.22 -15.28
C THR A 380 4.83 -1.19 -16.51
N MET A 381 6.13 -1.33 -16.32
CA MET A 381 7.09 -1.45 -17.43
C MET A 381 6.79 -2.68 -18.29
N GLY A 382 6.47 -3.81 -17.66
CA GLY A 382 6.08 -5.04 -18.36
C GLY A 382 4.83 -4.84 -19.22
N ILE A 383 3.79 -4.21 -18.64
CA ILE A 383 2.54 -3.91 -19.37
C ILE A 383 2.79 -2.90 -20.50
N ALA A 384 3.54 -1.83 -20.23
CA ALA A 384 3.85 -0.79 -21.20
C ALA A 384 4.83 -1.23 -22.28
N LYS A 385 5.53 -2.35 -22.07
CA LYS A 385 6.69 -2.78 -22.87
C LYS A 385 7.73 -1.65 -22.96
N ALA A 386 7.96 -0.96 -21.83
CA ALA A 386 8.90 0.16 -21.73
C ALA A 386 10.25 -0.31 -21.16
N LYS A 387 11.34 0.30 -21.66
CA LYS A 387 12.66 0.06 -21.12
C LYS A 387 12.94 0.98 -19.93
N MET A 388 13.79 0.57 -18.99
CA MET A 388 14.17 1.37 -17.82
C MET A 388 14.63 2.79 -18.20
N ARG A 389 15.43 2.92 -19.27
CA ARG A 389 15.90 4.22 -19.77
C ARG A 389 14.77 5.18 -20.13
N GLU A 390 13.65 4.67 -20.67
CA GLU A 390 12.49 5.47 -21.05
C GLU A 390 11.71 5.95 -19.81
N VAL A 391 11.70 5.15 -18.77
CA VAL A 391 11.04 5.43 -17.49
C VAL A 391 11.82 6.45 -16.67
N LEU A 392 13.14 6.31 -16.58
CA LEU A 392 14.02 7.20 -15.80
C LEU A 392 13.94 8.66 -16.24
N GLY A 393 13.55 8.94 -17.48
CA GLY A 393 13.34 10.30 -17.96
C GLY A 393 12.12 11.03 -17.35
N TYR A 394 11.16 10.29 -16.79
CA TYR A 394 9.92 10.85 -16.23
C TYR A 394 9.82 10.67 -14.72
N LEU A 395 10.36 9.58 -14.20
CA LEU A 395 10.25 9.17 -12.80
C LEU A 395 10.69 10.25 -11.79
N PRO A 396 11.79 11.01 -11.98
CA PRO A 396 12.23 12.00 -11.01
C PRO A 396 11.21 13.12 -10.75
N ALA A 397 10.42 13.52 -11.76
CA ALA A 397 9.40 14.55 -11.57
C ALA A 397 8.26 14.06 -10.66
N TYR A 398 7.84 12.80 -10.81
CA TYR A 398 6.80 12.19 -9.98
C TYR A 398 7.31 11.89 -8.57
N LEU A 399 8.49 11.32 -8.44
CA LEU A 399 9.09 11.11 -7.11
C LEU A 399 9.38 12.43 -6.41
N GLY A 400 9.79 13.47 -7.13
CA GLY A 400 10.05 14.79 -6.56
C GLY A 400 8.82 15.41 -5.90
N ILE A 401 7.65 15.36 -6.56
CA ILE A 401 6.40 15.87 -5.95
C ILE A 401 5.97 15.00 -4.75
N ILE A 402 6.18 13.69 -4.81
CA ILE A 402 5.84 12.77 -3.71
C ILE A 402 6.74 13.03 -2.49
N VAL A 403 8.06 13.17 -2.71
CA VAL A 403 9.00 13.53 -1.64
C VAL A 403 8.64 14.88 -1.03
N LEU A 404 8.27 15.88 -1.86
CA LEU A 404 7.78 17.17 -1.37
C LEU A 404 6.56 17.00 -0.45
N ILE A 405 5.61 16.15 -0.84
CA ILE A 405 4.42 15.87 -0.02
C ILE A 405 4.81 15.15 1.27
N ILE A 406 5.72 14.17 1.24
CA ILE A 406 6.23 13.51 2.45
C ILE A 406 6.86 14.54 3.39
N VAL A 407 7.68 15.45 2.87
CA VAL A 407 8.27 16.53 3.67
C VAL A 407 7.17 17.42 4.25
N LEU A 408 6.14 17.76 3.47
CA LEU A 408 5.01 18.54 3.96
C LEU A 408 4.29 17.82 5.12
N LEU A 409 4.09 16.50 5.05
CA LEU A 409 3.48 15.70 6.11
C LEU A 409 4.34 15.66 7.39
N ILE A 410 5.67 15.77 7.27
CA ILE A 410 6.58 15.86 8.42
C ILE A 410 6.39 17.19 9.15
N PHE A 411 6.33 18.31 8.40
CA PHE A 411 6.26 19.64 9.01
C PHE A 411 4.83 20.09 9.36
N VAL A 412 3.82 19.52 8.70
CA VAL A 412 2.40 19.85 8.89
C VAL A 412 1.61 18.60 9.26
N PRO A 413 1.74 18.12 10.52
CA PRO A 413 1.05 16.90 11.00
C PRO A 413 -0.48 16.96 10.83
N GLN A 414 -1.03 18.16 10.84
CA GLN A 414 -2.47 18.40 10.71
C GLN A 414 -3.06 17.79 9.44
N ILE A 415 -2.30 17.73 8.33
CA ILE A 415 -2.78 17.11 7.08
C ILE A 415 -3.12 15.62 7.29
N SER A 416 -2.38 14.95 8.16
CA SER A 416 -2.62 13.54 8.52
C SER A 416 -3.61 13.39 9.66
N LEU A 417 -3.56 14.29 10.65
CA LEU A 417 -4.20 14.09 11.95
C LEU A 417 -5.54 14.80 12.10
N TRP A 418 -5.91 15.73 11.21
CA TRP A 418 -7.16 16.49 11.36
C TRP A 418 -8.40 15.59 11.26
N LEU A 419 -8.40 14.67 10.30
CA LEU A 419 -9.54 13.79 10.06
C LEU A 419 -9.71 12.71 11.17
N PRO A 420 -8.64 12.01 11.62
CA PRO A 420 -8.73 11.16 12.81
C PRO A 420 -9.25 11.90 14.04
N ARG A 421 -8.71 13.09 14.35
CA ARG A 421 -9.11 13.90 15.51
C ARG A 421 -10.52 14.47 15.43
N LEU A 422 -11.10 14.55 14.23
CA LEU A 422 -12.49 14.99 14.06
C LEU A 422 -13.46 13.83 14.31
N VAL A 423 -13.03 12.60 14.06
CA VAL A 423 -13.89 11.41 14.05
C VAL A 423 -13.78 10.64 15.37
N PHE A 424 -12.58 10.54 15.94
CA PHE A 424 -12.26 9.83 17.19
C PHE A 424 -11.83 10.82 18.29
#